data_fbfbdd4a8eaf56c489b814eb06fc79e8
#
_entry.id   fbfbdd4a8eaf56c489b814eb06fc79e8
#
_cell.length_a   1.000
_cell.length_b   1.000
_cell.length_c   1.000
_cell.angle_alpha   90.00
_cell.angle_beta   90.00
_cell.angle_gamma   90.00
#
_symmetry.space_group_name_H-M   'P 1'
#
loop_
_entity.id
_entity.type
_entity.pdbx_description
1 polymer ?
#
loop_
_entity_poly.entity_id
_entity_poly.type
_entity_poly.pdbx_seq_one_letter_code
_entity_poly.pdbx_strand_id
1 'polypeptide(L)'
;MKDEAEVSRILSELNERPGAAQRLMPLVYEELRALARSFFATQPANHTLQPTALVHEAYLRLVKTPDVTWSGRAHFFAVAAMAMRQILVNHAEARHAEKRG
;
A
#
# COMPACT_ATOMS: atom_id res chain seq x y z
N MET A 1 13.15 -17.69 3.55
CA MET A 1 13.05 -17.47 2.12
C MET A 1 13.82 -16.24 1.70
N LYS A 2 14.33 -16.26 0.48
CA LYS A 2 15.14 -15.16 -0.03
C LYS A 2 14.43 -13.81 0.03
N ASP A 3 13.15 -13.80 -0.36
CA ASP A 3 12.40 -12.54 -0.44
C ASP A 3 12.18 -11.88 0.91
N GLU A 4 11.97 -12.67 1.96
CA GLU A 4 11.74 -12.11 3.28
C GLU A 4 12.95 -11.37 3.82
N ALA A 5 14.13 -11.99 3.72
CA ALA A 5 15.36 -11.36 4.19
C ALA A 5 15.68 -10.11 3.39
N GLU A 6 15.50 -10.18 2.07
CA GLU A 6 15.77 -9.04 1.21
C GLU A 6 14.80 -7.88 1.47
N VAL A 7 13.51 -8.19 1.61
CA VAL A 7 12.50 -7.18 1.93
C VAL A 7 12.81 -6.53 3.27
N SER A 8 13.13 -7.32 4.28
CA SER A 8 13.44 -6.78 5.60
C SER A 8 14.66 -5.85 5.57
N ARG A 9 15.67 -6.21 4.80
CA ARG A 9 16.87 -5.38 4.68
C ARG A 9 16.54 -4.05 4.00
N ILE A 10 15.76 -4.09 2.92
CA ILE A 10 15.41 -2.86 2.21
C ILE A 10 14.51 -1.99 3.08
N LEU A 11 13.60 -2.59 3.82
CA LEU A 11 12.74 -1.84 4.73
C LEU A 11 13.56 -1.05 5.77
N SER A 12 14.64 -1.64 6.25
CA SER A 12 15.49 -0.94 7.21
C SER A 12 16.23 0.24 6.58
N GLU A 13 16.33 0.28 5.26
CA GLU A 13 17.04 1.34 4.55
C GLU A 13 16.13 2.46 4.02
N LEU A 14 14.81 2.30 4.14
CA LEU A 14 13.87 3.24 3.52
C LEU A 14 14.10 4.70 3.91
N ASN A 15 14.45 4.96 5.17
CA ASN A 15 14.66 6.32 5.64
C ASN A 15 16.08 6.81 5.46
N GLU A 16 17.00 5.93 5.13
CA GLU A 16 18.42 6.26 5.11
C GLU A 16 19.04 6.33 3.72
N ARG A 17 18.51 5.53 2.78
CA ARG A 17 19.11 5.43 1.45
C ARG A 17 18.16 5.85 0.35
N PRO A 18 18.56 6.80 -0.50
CA PRO A 18 17.79 7.14 -1.67
C PRO A 18 17.67 5.92 -2.58
N GLY A 19 16.50 5.72 -3.13
CA GLY A 19 16.27 4.61 -4.03
C GLY A 19 15.83 3.31 -3.38
N ALA A 20 15.81 3.24 -2.05
CA ALA A 20 15.35 2.03 -1.37
C ALA A 20 13.91 1.71 -1.74
N ALA A 21 13.05 2.72 -1.83
CA ALA A 21 11.65 2.53 -2.20
C ALA A 21 11.53 1.91 -3.61
N GLN A 22 12.35 2.36 -4.55
CA GLN A 22 12.32 1.81 -5.89
C GLN A 22 12.79 0.36 -5.95
N ARG A 23 13.69 -0.02 -5.07
CA ARG A 23 14.14 -1.40 -4.99
C ARG A 23 13.14 -2.30 -4.29
N LEU A 24 12.35 -1.74 -3.38
CA LEU A 24 11.35 -2.51 -2.65
C LEU A 24 10.16 -2.87 -3.54
N MET A 25 9.70 -1.94 -4.36
CA MET A 25 8.49 -2.12 -5.16
C MET A 25 8.45 -3.44 -5.96
N PRO A 26 9.49 -3.80 -6.72
CA PRO A 26 9.44 -5.05 -7.48
C PRO A 26 9.27 -6.28 -6.63
N LEU A 27 9.72 -6.24 -5.39
CA LEU A 27 9.66 -7.39 -4.49
C LEU A 27 8.30 -7.57 -3.84
N VAL A 28 7.52 -6.49 -3.73
CA VAL A 28 6.24 -6.54 -3.02
C VAL A 28 5.04 -6.25 -3.91
N TYR A 29 5.26 -5.81 -5.15
CA TYR A 29 4.18 -5.34 -6.02
C TYR A 29 3.08 -6.38 -6.24
N GLU A 30 3.44 -7.61 -6.59
CA GLU A 30 2.43 -8.63 -6.89
C GLU A 30 1.56 -8.93 -5.67
N GLU A 31 2.14 -8.98 -4.49
CA GLU A 31 1.37 -9.22 -3.29
C GLU A 31 0.51 -8.02 -2.90
N LEU A 32 1.04 -6.80 -3.08
CA LEU A 32 0.24 -5.61 -2.85
C LEU A 32 -0.95 -5.56 -3.81
N ARG A 33 -0.74 -5.97 -5.05
CA ARG A 33 -1.80 -5.99 -6.04
C ARG A 33 -2.86 -7.04 -5.69
N ALA A 34 -2.44 -8.21 -5.24
CA ALA A 34 -3.38 -9.24 -4.80
C ALA A 34 -4.18 -8.77 -3.60
N LEU A 35 -3.53 -8.09 -2.67
CA LEU A 35 -4.20 -7.50 -1.50
C LEU A 35 -5.23 -6.46 -1.94
N ALA A 36 -4.86 -5.56 -2.85
CA ALA A 36 -5.78 -4.56 -3.37
C ALA A 36 -6.99 -5.19 -4.02
N ARG A 37 -6.78 -6.23 -4.83
CA ARG A 37 -7.88 -6.95 -5.47
C ARG A 37 -8.84 -7.55 -4.46
N SER A 38 -8.32 -8.03 -3.34
CA SER A 38 -9.17 -8.64 -2.31
C SER A 38 -10.15 -7.62 -1.73
N PHE A 39 -9.74 -6.36 -1.61
CA PHE A 39 -10.64 -5.31 -1.16
C PHE A 39 -11.74 -5.03 -2.18
N PHE A 40 -11.41 -5.06 -3.47
CA PHE A 40 -12.40 -4.80 -4.51
C PHE A 40 -13.38 -5.95 -4.71
N ALA A 41 -13.01 -7.15 -4.32
CA ALA A 41 -13.88 -8.31 -4.45
C ALA A 41 -15.18 -8.17 -3.64
N THR A 42 -15.15 -7.36 -2.58
CA THR A 42 -16.32 -7.16 -1.71
C THR A 42 -16.98 -5.79 -1.92
N GLN A 43 -16.53 -5.03 -2.93
CA GLN A 43 -17.04 -3.69 -3.18
C GLN A 43 -17.98 -3.65 -4.37
N PRO A 44 -18.87 -2.65 -4.44
CA PRO A 44 -19.74 -2.50 -5.62
C PRO A 44 -18.93 -2.29 -6.89
N ALA A 45 -19.51 -2.70 -8.02
CA ALA A 45 -18.82 -2.70 -9.30
C ALA A 45 -18.54 -1.30 -9.87
N ASN A 46 -19.13 -0.26 -9.32
CA ASN A 46 -18.99 1.09 -9.87
C ASN A 46 -17.91 1.94 -9.22
N HIS A 47 -16.86 1.30 -8.75
CA HIS A 47 -15.71 2.00 -8.21
C HIS A 47 -14.96 2.76 -9.29
N THR A 48 -14.54 3.98 -8.96
CA THR A 48 -13.70 4.76 -9.84
C THR A 48 -12.22 4.50 -9.60
N LEU A 49 -11.87 4.04 -8.41
CA LEU A 49 -10.48 3.74 -8.07
C LEU A 49 -10.10 2.34 -8.57
N GLN A 50 -9.02 2.25 -9.31
CA GLN A 50 -8.52 0.99 -9.83
C GLN A 50 -7.56 0.33 -8.83
N PRO A 51 -7.47 -1.02 -8.83
CA PRO A 51 -6.53 -1.70 -7.94
C PRO A 51 -5.09 -1.20 -8.05
N THR A 52 -4.62 -0.94 -9.26
CA THR A 52 -3.27 -0.43 -9.47
C THR A 52 -3.07 0.93 -8.80
N ALA A 53 -4.08 1.81 -8.92
CA ALA A 53 -4.01 3.12 -8.27
C ALA A 53 -3.99 2.99 -6.76
N LEU A 54 -4.77 2.05 -6.23
CA LEU A 54 -4.78 1.79 -4.79
C LEU A 54 -3.40 1.32 -4.30
N VAL A 55 -2.76 0.43 -5.04
CA VAL A 55 -1.41 -0.03 -4.71
C VAL A 55 -0.44 1.14 -4.67
N HIS A 56 -0.44 1.98 -5.70
CA HIS A 56 0.49 3.10 -5.78
C HIS A 56 0.27 4.10 -4.66
N GLU A 57 -0.97 4.44 -4.38
CA GLU A 57 -1.28 5.41 -3.33
C GLU A 57 -0.89 4.88 -1.95
N ALA A 58 -1.19 3.62 -1.68
CA ALA A 58 -0.80 3.00 -0.41
C ALA A 58 0.71 2.93 -0.27
N TYR A 59 1.39 2.53 -1.34
CA TYR A 59 2.84 2.42 -1.33
C TYR A 59 3.51 3.75 -1.02
N LEU A 60 3.04 4.81 -1.65
CA LEU A 60 3.59 6.15 -1.40
C LEU A 60 3.41 6.56 0.06
N ARG A 61 2.28 6.23 0.66
CA ARG A 61 2.06 6.52 2.08
C ARG A 61 3.03 5.77 2.96
N LEU A 62 3.26 4.50 2.64
CA LEU A 62 4.14 3.65 3.45
C LEU A 62 5.59 4.12 3.40
N VAL A 63 6.09 4.40 2.21
CA VAL A 63 7.51 4.76 2.07
C VAL A 63 7.81 6.19 2.47
N LYS A 64 6.81 7.05 2.55
CA LYS A 64 6.97 8.43 2.97
C LYS A 64 6.74 8.67 4.46
N THR A 65 6.26 7.66 5.17
CA THR A 65 6.03 7.81 6.61
C THR A 65 7.37 7.83 7.33
N PRO A 66 7.71 8.94 8.02
CA PRO A 66 9.00 9.03 8.69
C PRO A 66 8.99 8.23 9.99
N ASP A 67 10.18 7.82 10.42
CA ASP A 67 10.41 7.21 11.71
C ASP A 67 9.66 5.90 11.99
N VAL A 68 9.21 5.23 10.94
CA VAL A 68 8.63 3.90 11.11
C VAL A 68 9.72 2.86 11.16
N THR A 69 9.69 2.05 12.20
CA THR A 69 10.59 0.90 12.30
C THR A 69 9.83 -0.33 11.81
N TRP A 70 10.21 -0.78 10.64
CA TRP A 70 9.57 -1.95 10.05
C TRP A 70 10.12 -3.23 10.68
N SER A 71 9.26 -4.03 11.28
CA SER A 71 9.71 -5.27 11.92
C SER A 71 9.87 -6.42 10.93
N GLY A 72 9.47 -6.22 9.68
CA GLY A 72 9.65 -7.22 8.64
C GLY A 72 8.53 -7.18 7.62
N ARG A 73 8.55 -8.18 6.74
CA ARG A 73 7.62 -8.27 5.62
C ARG A 73 6.15 -8.31 6.07
N ALA A 74 5.85 -9.14 7.07
CA ALA A 74 4.48 -9.28 7.56
C ALA A 74 3.94 -7.95 8.11
N HIS A 75 4.79 -7.23 8.85
CA HIS A 75 4.41 -5.92 9.37
C HIS A 75 4.12 -4.94 8.23
N PHE A 76 4.97 -4.95 7.22
CA PHE A 76 4.78 -4.08 6.05
C PHE A 76 3.42 -4.32 5.39
N PHE A 77 3.05 -5.57 5.14
CA PHE A 77 1.78 -5.88 4.50
C PHE A 77 0.58 -5.60 5.39
N ALA A 78 0.72 -5.76 6.71
CA ALA A 78 -0.36 -5.42 7.62
C ALA A 78 -0.65 -3.91 7.59
N VAL A 79 0.41 -3.10 7.61
CA VAL A 79 0.23 -1.65 7.52
C VAL A 79 -0.28 -1.25 6.13
N ALA A 80 0.16 -1.96 5.09
CA ALA A 80 -0.34 -1.71 3.74
C ALA A 80 -1.87 -1.94 3.67
N ALA A 81 -2.34 -3.01 4.30
CA ALA A 81 -3.78 -3.30 4.32
C ALA A 81 -4.56 -2.17 5.01
N MET A 82 -4.03 -1.68 6.13
CA MET A 82 -4.66 -0.56 6.85
C MET A 82 -4.68 0.70 5.98
N ALA A 83 -3.59 0.98 5.29
CA ALA A 83 -3.51 2.14 4.40
C ALA A 83 -4.52 2.03 3.27
N MET A 84 -4.62 0.85 2.66
CA MET A 84 -5.56 0.63 1.56
C MET A 84 -7.01 0.82 2.01
N ARG A 85 -7.35 0.29 3.19
CA ARG A 85 -8.69 0.48 3.74
C ARG A 85 -9.00 1.95 3.94
N GLN A 86 -8.06 2.70 4.49
CA GLN A 86 -8.27 4.12 4.75
C GLN A 86 -8.42 4.89 3.44
N ILE A 87 -7.64 4.55 2.42
CA ILE A 87 -7.76 5.18 1.10
C ILE A 87 -9.14 4.94 0.52
N LEU A 88 -9.64 3.70 0.61
CA LEU A 88 -10.96 3.37 0.09
C LEU A 88 -12.07 4.13 0.82
N VAL A 89 -11.95 4.25 2.15
CA VAL A 89 -12.91 5.03 2.94
C VAL A 89 -12.89 6.48 2.49
N ASN A 90 -11.70 7.06 2.31
CA ASN A 90 -11.56 8.46 1.89
C ASN A 90 -12.18 8.68 0.49
N HIS A 91 -11.98 7.75 -0.42
CA HIS A 91 -12.57 7.85 -1.76
C HIS A 91 -14.10 7.75 -1.71
N ALA A 92 -14.62 6.86 -0.89
CA ALA A 92 -16.07 6.72 -0.74
C ALA A 92 -16.69 7.99 -0.15
N GLU A 93 -16.05 8.58 0.84
CA GLU A 93 -16.52 9.82 1.43
C GLU A 93 -16.49 10.98 0.45
N ALA A 94 -15.42 11.08 -0.34
CA ALA A 94 -15.30 12.14 -1.34
C ALA A 94 -16.40 12.02 -2.40
N ARG A 95 -16.68 10.81 -2.88
CA ARG A 95 -17.76 10.60 -3.85
C ARG A 95 -19.12 10.92 -3.27
N HIS A 96 -19.33 10.57 -2.01
CA HIS A 96 -20.60 10.87 -1.35
C HIS A 96 -20.80 12.37 -1.19
N ALA A 97 -19.74 13.08 -0.84
CA ALA A 97 -19.79 14.54 -0.69
C ALA A 97 -20.10 15.21 -2.04
N GLU A 98 -19.52 14.73 -3.13
CA GLU A 98 -19.79 15.27 -4.46
C GLU A 98 -21.26 15.11 -4.85
N LYS A 99 -21.85 13.96 -4.53
CA LYS A 99 -23.25 13.71 -4.86
C LYS A 99 -24.19 14.62 -4.08
N ARG A 100 -23.79 15.08 -2.91
CA ARG A 100 -24.60 15.99 -2.11
C ARG A 100 -24.54 17.43 -2.59
N GLY A 101 -23.45 17.75 -3.23
CA GLY A 101 -23.29 19.09 -3.77
C GLY A 101 -24.07 19.31 -5.01
#